data_e8416decfecb1a593d510bd9c477ed29
#
_entry.id   e8416decfecb1a593d510bd9c477ed29
#
_cell.length_a   1.000
_cell.length_b   1.000
_cell.length_c   1.000
_cell.angle_alpha   90.00
_cell.angle_beta   90.00
_cell.angle_gamma   90.00
#
_symmetry.space_group_name_H-M   'P 1'
#
loop_
_entity.id
_entity.type
_entity.pdbx_description
1 polymer ?
#
loop_
_entity_poly.entity_id
_entity_poly.type
_entity_poly.pdbx_seq_one_letter_code
_entity_poly.pdbx_strand_id
1 'polypeptide(L)'
;MPLDLGALPRRAVLAGGLALPFLAREALAAPRALTFAVFRNGTRIGEHHIAFAGDDATLTATTDAVMTVKLGPVPVFKYRHHAVEKRVGGVFASLVTATDSNGKAERVSAEMAGGAIRISCPSGTITAPANANPITHWNPQVFSTPLFHPQTGKMLKVTTRRIEPGHWAIRGDAEIDDWYDAGGAWLSLKGKLDDGSAVEYRRV
;
A
#
# COMPACT_ATOMS: atom_id res chain seq x y z
N MET A 1 -86.27 23.93 14.70
CA MET A 1 -85.89 23.67 13.29
C MET A 1 -84.42 23.81 13.18
N PRO A 2 -83.63 22.75 13.33
CA PRO A 2 -82.15 22.80 13.17
C PRO A 2 -81.77 22.37 11.76
N LEU A 3 -80.82 23.10 11.18
CA LEU A 3 -80.23 22.88 9.88
C LEU A 3 -79.12 21.83 9.96
N ASP A 4 -79.32 20.83 9.14
CA ASP A 4 -78.35 19.75 8.91
C ASP A 4 -77.16 20.26 8.09
N LEU A 5 -75.90 20.12 8.61
CA LEU A 5 -74.66 20.46 7.92
C LEU A 5 -74.01 19.18 7.48
N GLY A 6 -74.10 18.91 6.18
CA GLY A 6 -73.59 17.76 5.49
C GLY A 6 -72.06 17.57 5.63
N ALA A 7 -71.70 16.34 5.86
CA ALA A 7 -70.31 15.87 5.96
C ALA A 7 -69.57 15.90 4.60
N LEU A 8 -68.44 16.57 4.52
CA LEU A 8 -67.54 16.55 3.39
C LEU A 8 -66.67 15.28 3.43
N PRO A 9 -66.44 14.61 2.30
CA PRO A 9 -65.59 13.39 2.25
C PRO A 9 -64.08 13.71 2.34
N ARG A 10 -63.43 13.02 3.29
CA ARG A 10 -61.96 13.06 3.42
C ARG A 10 -61.31 12.38 2.23
N ARG A 11 -60.64 13.16 1.38
CA ARG A 11 -59.71 12.63 0.33
C ARG A 11 -58.49 12.07 1.00
N ALA A 12 -58.30 10.74 0.90
CA ALA A 12 -57.06 10.07 1.26
C ALA A 12 -55.99 10.38 0.20
N VAL A 13 -54.92 11.08 0.59
CA VAL A 13 -53.72 11.29 -0.24
C VAL A 13 -52.83 10.07 -0.02
N LEU A 14 -52.76 9.18 -0.99
CA LEU A 14 -51.80 8.08 -1.06
C LEU A 14 -50.42 8.70 -1.45
N ALA A 15 -49.58 8.90 -0.45
CA ALA A 15 -48.15 9.20 -0.69
C ALA A 15 -47.43 7.92 -1.13
N GLY A 16 -47.29 7.77 -2.45
CA GLY A 16 -46.44 6.70 -3.02
C GLY A 16 -44.98 7.02 -2.78
N GLY A 17 -44.36 6.37 -1.80
CA GLY A 17 -42.93 6.40 -1.57
C GLY A 17 -42.21 5.60 -2.67
N LEU A 18 -41.49 6.30 -3.56
CA LEU A 18 -40.53 5.70 -4.47
C LEU A 18 -39.34 5.17 -3.63
N ALA A 19 -39.35 3.88 -3.31
CA ALA A 19 -38.18 3.18 -2.79
C ALA A 19 -37.17 3.04 -3.93
N LEU A 20 -36.14 3.89 -3.96
CA LEU A 20 -34.98 3.68 -4.82
C LEU A 20 -34.24 2.43 -4.31
N PRO A 21 -33.98 1.43 -5.17
CA PRO A 21 -33.14 0.32 -4.77
C PRO A 21 -31.74 0.86 -4.48
N PHE A 22 -31.31 0.79 -3.23
CA PHE A 22 -29.90 0.89 -2.88
C PHE A 22 -29.20 -0.30 -3.53
N LEU A 23 -28.56 -0.07 -4.68
CA LEU A 23 -27.59 -1.00 -5.23
C LEU A 23 -26.42 -1.05 -4.23
N ALA A 24 -26.42 -2.03 -3.34
CA ALA A 24 -25.29 -2.36 -2.53
C ALA A 24 -24.14 -2.70 -3.50
N ARG A 25 -23.19 -1.77 -3.62
CA ARG A 25 -21.94 -2.01 -4.35
C ARG A 25 -21.21 -3.07 -3.54
N GLU A 26 -21.19 -4.30 -4.04
CA GLU A 26 -20.35 -5.35 -3.44
C GLU A 26 -18.92 -4.79 -3.37
N ALA A 27 -18.45 -4.55 -2.15
CA ALA A 27 -17.06 -4.22 -1.93
C ALA A 27 -16.27 -5.47 -2.33
N LEU A 28 -15.54 -5.39 -3.44
CA LEU A 28 -14.59 -6.42 -3.82
C LEU A 28 -13.65 -6.61 -2.65
N ALA A 29 -13.70 -7.80 -2.03
CA ALA A 29 -12.79 -8.13 -0.94
C ALA A 29 -11.35 -7.92 -1.42
N ALA A 30 -10.54 -7.20 -0.64
CA ALA A 30 -9.14 -6.99 -0.96
C ALA A 30 -8.45 -8.34 -1.19
N PRO A 31 -7.58 -8.48 -2.21
CA PRO A 31 -6.92 -9.74 -2.50
C PRO A 31 -6.09 -10.16 -1.28
N ARG A 32 -6.17 -11.44 -0.90
CA ARG A 32 -5.40 -12.00 0.22
C ARG A 32 -3.90 -12.12 -0.09
N ALA A 33 -3.52 -12.01 -1.34
CA ALA A 33 -2.12 -12.00 -1.79
C ALA A 33 -1.96 -11.22 -3.09
N LEU A 34 -0.78 -10.65 -3.27
CA LEU A 34 -0.33 -10.00 -4.50
C LEU A 34 0.99 -10.64 -4.91
N THR A 35 1.14 -10.99 -6.18
CA THR A 35 2.38 -11.53 -6.73
C THR A 35 2.80 -10.73 -7.95
N PHE A 36 4.09 -10.42 -8.05
CA PHE A 36 4.65 -9.63 -9.14
C PHE A 36 5.86 -10.32 -9.73
N ALA A 37 5.95 -10.34 -11.05
CA ALA A 37 7.21 -10.56 -11.75
C ALA A 37 8.00 -9.24 -11.78
N VAL A 38 9.29 -9.31 -11.45
CA VAL A 38 10.19 -8.15 -11.38
C VAL A 38 11.15 -8.17 -12.56
N PHE A 39 11.25 -7.02 -13.23
CA PHE A 39 12.09 -6.84 -14.42
C PHE A 39 13.11 -5.72 -14.17
N ARG A 40 14.29 -5.86 -14.76
CA ARG A 40 15.32 -4.82 -14.86
C ARG A 40 15.72 -4.66 -16.31
N ASN A 41 15.58 -3.44 -16.86
CA ASN A 41 15.80 -3.15 -18.27
C ASN A 41 15.09 -4.16 -19.20
N GLY A 42 13.84 -4.53 -18.87
CA GLY A 42 13.01 -5.49 -19.61
C GLY A 42 13.33 -6.98 -19.38
N THR A 43 14.43 -7.32 -18.69
CA THR A 43 14.79 -8.70 -18.36
C THR A 43 14.19 -9.09 -17.01
N ARG A 44 13.48 -10.22 -16.93
CA ARG A 44 12.94 -10.74 -15.65
C ARG A 44 14.11 -11.13 -14.73
N ILE A 45 14.10 -10.59 -13.52
CA ILE A 45 15.16 -10.83 -12.52
C ILE A 45 14.62 -11.53 -11.27
N GLY A 46 13.32 -11.63 -11.07
CA GLY A 46 12.77 -12.27 -9.87
C GLY A 46 11.30 -12.06 -9.67
N GLU A 47 10.89 -12.17 -8.40
CA GLU A 47 9.52 -12.12 -7.94
C GLU A 47 9.40 -11.32 -6.64
N HIS A 48 8.22 -10.73 -6.44
CA HIS A 48 7.82 -10.05 -5.22
C HIS A 48 6.42 -10.55 -4.84
N HIS A 49 6.29 -11.09 -3.64
CA HIS A 49 5.05 -11.64 -3.12
C HIS A 49 4.64 -10.91 -1.84
N ILE A 50 3.35 -10.61 -1.70
CA ILE A 50 2.77 -10.01 -0.50
C ILE A 50 1.56 -10.84 -0.11
N ALA A 51 1.55 -11.36 1.13
CA ALA A 51 0.42 -12.07 1.71
C ALA A 51 -0.22 -11.20 2.81
N PHE A 52 -1.55 -11.18 2.85
CA PHE A 52 -2.31 -10.44 3.84
C PHE A 52 -3.06 -11.40 4.77
N ALA A 53 -2.98 -11.14 6.08
CA ALA A 53 -3.69 -11.88 7.12
C ALA A 53 -4.37 -10.91 8.08
N GLY A 54 -5.50 -11.32 8.65
CA GLY A 54 -6.31 -10.50 9.54
C GLY A 54 -7.47 -9.82 8.81
N ASP A 55 -7.92 -8.72 9.36
CA ASP A 55 -9.06 -7.92 8.92
C ASP A 55 -8.77 -6.42 8.99
N ASP A 56 -9.79 -5.57 8.82
CA ASP A 56 -9.63 -4.12 8.88
C ASP A 56 -9.23 -3.61 10.28
N ALA A 57 -9.52 -4.37 11.34
CA ALA A 57 -9.13 -4.01 12.70
C ALA A 57 -7.64 -4.32 12.95
N THR A 58 -7.14 -5.45 12.41
CA THR A 58 -5.75 -5.86 12.57
C THR A 58 -5.26 -6.56 11.31
N LEU A 59 -4.47 -5.84 10.52
CA LEU A 59 -3.90 -6.33 9.27
C LEU A 59 -2.41 -6.64 9.44
N THR A 60 -2.00 -7.80 8.97
CA THR A 60 -0.58 -8.16 8.80
C THR A 60 -0.30 -8.34 7.31
N ALA A 61 0.66 -7.60 6.78
CA ALA A 61 1.20 -7.77 5.44
C ALA A 61 2.60 -8.38 5.54
N THR A 62 2.77 -9.57 4.96
CA THR A 62 4.06 -10.26 4.87
C THR A 62 4.56 -10.15 3.44
N THR A 63 5.73 -9.57 3.26
CA THR A 63 6.37 -9.35 1.97
C THR A 63 7.60 -10.21 1.82
N ASP A 64 7.71 -10.90 0.70
CA ASP A 64 8.89 -11.66 0.28
C ASP A 64 9.31 -11.25 -1.13
N ALA A 65 10.56 -10.84 -1.32
CA ALA A 65 11.11 -10.50 -2.62
C ALA A 65 12.45 -11.22 -2.85
N VAL A 66 12.58 -11.85 -4.01
CA VAL A 66 13.81 -12.56 -4.42
C VAL A 66 14.15 -12.14 -5.84
N MET A 67 15.35 -11.61 -6.02
CA MET A 67 15.83 -11.15 -7.33
C MET A 67 17.25 -11.63 -7.57
N THR A 68 17.56 -11.93 -8.83
CA THR A 68 18.91 -12.30 -9.28
C THR A 68 19.18 -11.65 -10.62
N VAL A 69 20.20 -10.80 -10.69
CA VAL A 69 20.70 -10.25 -11.95
C VAL A 69 21.83 -11.13 -12.44
N LYS A 70 21.78 -11.52 -13.71
CA LYS A 70 22.78 -12.38 -14.35
C LYS A 70 23.46 -11.66 -15.50
N LEU A 71 24.75 -11.93 -15.68
CA LEU A 71 25.50 -11.60 -16.90
C LEU A 71 25.80 -12.92 -17.62
N GLY A 72 25.04 -13.23 -18.67
CA GLY A 72 24.99 -14.57 -19.24
C GLY A 72 24.54 -15.60 -18.20
N PRO A 73 25.24 -16.71 -17.97
CA PRO A 73 24.88 -17.71 -16.96
C PRO A 73 25.31 -17.32 -15.52
N VAL A 74 26.13 -16.27 -15.35
CA VAL A 74 26.72 -15.91 -14.06
C VAL A 74 25.85 -14.95 -13.28
N PRO A 75 25.43 -15.29 -12.04
CA PRO A 75 24.75 -14.34 -11.17
C PRO A 75 25.77 -13.28 -10.68
N VAL A 76 25.49 -12.01 -10.98
CA VAL A 76 26.32 -10.85 -10.57
C VAL A 76 25.73 -10.06 -9.43
N PHE A 77 24.43 -10.25 -9.14
CA PHE A 77 23.76 -9.62 -8.02
C PHE A 77 22.60 -10.50 -7.52
N LYS A 78 22.50 -10.66 -6.20
CA LYS A 78 21.43 -11.39 -5.53
C LYS A 78 20.77 -10.47 -4.49
N TYR A 79 19.46 -10.54 -4.41
CA TYR A 79 18.69 -9.77 -3.45
C TYR A 79 17.60 -10.65 -2.84
N ARG A 80 17.47 -10.57 -1.52
CA ARG A 80 16.37 -11.16 -0.76
C ARG A 80 15.87 -10.14 0.25
N HIS A 81 14.58 -10.00 0.35
CA HIS A 81 13.94 -9.13 1.32
C HIS A 81 12.73 -9.83 1.91
N HIS A 82 12.65 -9.84 3.23
CA HIS A 82 11.49 -10.28 3.98
C HIS A 82 11.05 -9.14 4.89
N ALA A 83 9.74 -8.86 4.92
CA ALA A 83 9.16 -7.84 5.79
C ALA A 83 7.84 -8.30 6.36
N VAL A 84 7.58 -7.97 7.62
CA VAL A 84 6.29 -8.14 8.27
C VAL A 84 5.84 -6.79 8.79
N GLU A 85 4.81 -6.24 8.17
CA GLU A 85 4.17 -4.99 8.57
C GLU A 85 2.84 -5.28 9.27
N LYS A 86 2.57 -4.61 10.38
CA LYS A 86 1.30 -4.69 11.09
C LYS A 86 0.63 -3.34 11.14
N ARG A 87 -0.69 -3.35 10.95
CA ARG A 87 -1.58 -2.19 11.09
C ARG A 87 -2.73 -2.50 12.02
N VAL A 88 -3.15 -1.50 12.79
CA VAL A 88 -4.31 -1.57 13.68
C VAL A 88 -5.24 -0.41 13.32
N GLY A 89 -6.48 -0.72 12.96
CA GLY A 89 -7.44 0.29 12.49
C GLY A 89 -6.92 1.09 11.29
N GLY A 90 -6.16 0.45 10.37
CA GLY A 90 -5.53 1.10 9.23
C GLY A 90 -4.26 1.91 9.54
N VAL A 91 -3.93 2.14 10.83
CA VAL A 91 -2.75 2.89 11.25
C VAL A 91 -1.54 1.97 11.36
N PHE A 92 -0.35 2.47 10.99
CA PHE A 92 0.91 1.74 11.17
C PHE A 92 1.15 1.42 12.65
N ALA A 93 1.42 0.15 12.95
CA ALA A 93 1.74 -0.31 14.30
C ALA A 93 3.18 -0.78 14.43
N SER A 94 3.65 -1.63 13.53
CA SER A 94 5.04 -2.11 13.53
C SER A 94 5.50 -2.64 12.18
N LEU A 95 6.81 -2.67 11.99
CA LEU A 95 7.50 -3.27 10.85
C LEU A 95 8.74 -4.00 11.34
N VAL A 96 8.99 -5.19 10.83
CA VAL A 96 10.29 -5.89 10.98
C VAL A 96 10.73 -6.33 9.60
N THR A 97 11.97 -6.03 9.23
CA THR A 97 12.55 -6.44 7.94
C THR A 97 13.89 -7.13 8.10
N ALA A 98 14.17 -8.01 7.16
CA ALA A 98 15.49 -8.60 6.94
C ALA A 98 15.79 -8.56 5.45
N THR A 99 16.89 -7.93 5.08
CA THR A 99 17.32 -7.78 3.69
C THR A 99 18.73 -8.35 3.55
N ASP A 100 18.96 -9.12 2.50
CA ASP A 100 20.30 -9.50 2.01
C ASP A 100 20.47 -8.92 0.61
N SER A 101 21.37 -7.99 0.47
CA SER A 101 21.71 -7.36 -0.80
C SER A 101 23.12 -7.74 -1.16
N ASN A 102 23.28 -8.78 -1.98
CA ASN A 102 24.55 -9.32 -2.46
C ASN A 102 25.52 -9.68 -1.32
N GLY A 103 25.00 -10.33 -0.24
CA GLY A 103 25.76 -10.73 0.94
C GLY A 103 25.83 -9.67 2.05
N LYS A 104 25.33 -8.45 1.80
CA LYS A 104 25.18 -7.43 2.83
C LYS A 104 23.83 -7.59 3.52
N ALA A 105 23.84 -8.08 4.76
CA ALA A 105 22.65 -8.25 5.57
C ALA A 105 22.29 -6.95 6.30
N GLU A 106 21.02 -6.54 6.23
CA GLU A 106 20.46 -5.38 6.92
C GLU A 106 19.16 -5.78 7.64
N ARG A 107 18.90 -5.19 8.80
CA ARG A 107 17.68 -5.39 9.56
C ARG A 107 17.13 -4.04 10.00
N VAL A 108 15.82 -3.89 9.90
CA VAL A 108 15.11 -2.73 10.43
C VAL A 108 13.94 -3.23 11.27
N SER A 109 13.74 -2.60 12.42
CA SER A 109 12.49 -2.71 13.17
C SER A 109 11.94 -1.33 13.44
N ALA A 110 10.65 -1.14 13.24
CA ALA A 110 9.95 0.11 13.54
C ALA A 110 8.68 -0.20 14.32
N GLU A 111 8.36 0.62 15.31
CA GLU A 111 7.18 0.44 16.14
C GLU A 111 6.61 1.79 16.58
N MET A 112 5.29 1.85 16.74
CA MET A 112 4.63 2.97 17.38
C MET A 112 4.92 2.92 18.89
N ALA A 113 5.56 3.95 19.44
CA ALA A 113 5.93 4.03 20.85
C ALA A 113 5.85 5.48 21.34
N GLY A 114 5.05 5.72 22.38
CA GLY A 114 4.99 7.05 23.02
C GLY A 114 4.54 8.20 22.13
N GLY A 115 3.68 7.94 21.13
CA GLY A 115 3.19 8.97 20.21
C GLY A 115 4.15 9.33 19.08
N ALA A 116 5.18 8.51 18.85
CA ALA A 116 6.12 8.62 17.73
C ALA A 116 6.46 7.22 17.22
N ILE A 117 7.09 7.12 16.05
CA ILE A 117 7.60 5.85 15.54
C ILE A 117 9.09 5.77 15.85
N ARG A 118 9.47 4.74 16.61
CA ARG A 118 10.87 4.41 16.87
C ARG A 118 11.34 3.41 15.81
N ILE A 119 12.40 3.77 15.09
CA ILE A 119 13.00 2.97 14.04
C ILE A 119 14.42 2.58 14.46
N SER A 120 14.67 1.29 14.65
CA SER A 120 16.01 0.73 14.86
C SER A 120 16.51 0.20 13.53
N CYS A 121 17.70 0.63 13.12
CA CYS A 121 18.27 0.30 11.83
C CYS A 121 19.80 0.20 11.94
N PRO A 122 20.53 -0.25 10.89
CA PRO A 122 21.99 -0.40 10.94
C PRO A 122 22.75 0.88 11.31
N SER A 123 22.20 2.05 11.04
CA SER A 123 22.81 3.34 11.38
C SER A 123 22.46 3.86 12.79
N GLY A 124 21.69 3.10 13.59
CA GLY A 124 21.25 3.47 14.94
C GLY A 124 19.73 3.56 15.08
N THR A 125 19.28 4.33 16.07
CA THR A 125 17.84 4.52 16.33
C THR A 125 17.41 5.91 15.89
N ILE A 126 16.27 5.98 15.17
CA ILE A 126 15.66 7.21 14.66
C ILE A 126 14.26 7.33 15.26
N THR A 127 13.86 8.53 15.63
CA THR A 127 12.48 8.87 16.00
C THR A 127 11.82 9.59 14.83
N ALA A 128 10.73 9.01 14.31
CA ALA A 128 9.94 9.58 13.22
C ALA A 128 8.59 10.08 13.73
N PRO A 129 7.92 10.99 13.00
CA PRO A 129 6.57 11.44 13.34
C PRO A 129 5.58 10.26 13.51
N ALA A 130 4.58 10.42 14.38
CA ALA A 130 3.57 9.37 14.65
C ALA A 130 2.82 8.90 13.41
N ASN A 131 2.67 9.76 12.41
CA ASN A 131 2.01 9.46 11.15
C ASN A 131 2.97 9.02 10.04
N ALA A 132 4.26 8.80 10.34
CA ALA A 132 5.18 8.28 9.34
C ALA A 132 4.84 6.82 8.98
N ASN A 133 5.16 6.42 7.75
CA ASN A 133 4.91 5.08 7.25
C ASN A 133 6.13 4.55 6.50
N PRO A 134 6.33 3.22 6.44
CA PRO A 134 7.26 2.67 5.47
C PRO A 134 6.76 2.96 4.07
N ILE A 135 7.68 3.20 3.11
CA ILE A 135 7.28 3.25 1.71
C ILE A 135 6.89 1.84 1.28
N THR A 136 5.57 1.61 1.24
CA THR A 136 4.98 0.34 0.84
C THR A 136 4.06 0.58 -0.35
N HIS A 137 4.17 -0.29 -1.36
CA HIS A 137 3.44 -0.09 -2.62
C HIS A 137 2.03 -0.68 -2.59
N TRP A 138 1.75 -1.63 -1.70
CA TRP A 138 0.43 -2.26 -1.58
C TRP A 138 -0.64 -1.34 -0.95
N ASN A 139 -0.23 -0.26 -0.26
CA ASN A 139 -1.14 0.69 0.39
C ASN A 139 -0.86 2.13 -0.06
N PRO A 140 -1.57 2.67 -1.07
CA PRO A 140 -1.33 4.01 -1.57
C PRO A 140 -1.62 5.15 -0.59
N GLN A 141 -2.33 4.88 0.51
CA GLN A 141 -2.65 5.91 1.51
C GLN A 141 -1.39 6.42 2.23
N VAL A 142 -0.33 5.61 2.30
CA VAL A 142 0.95 6.01 2.92
C VAL A 142 1.62 7.16 2.17
N PHE A 143 1.33 7.35 0.90
CA PHE A 143 1.96 8.41 0.09
C PHE A 143 1.53 9.84 0.48
N SER A 144 0.53 9.98 1.34
CA SER A 144 0.13 11.26 1.92
C SER A 144 0.80 11.57 3.26
N THR A 145 1.78 10.76 3.67
CA THR A 145 2.43 10.84 4.99
C THR A 145 3.96 10.95 4.84
N PRO A 146 4.71 11.33 5.89
CA PRO A 146 6.15 11.18 5.90
C PRO A 146 6.55 9.72 5.71
N LEU A 147 7.51 9.46 4.80
CA LEU A 147 7.90 8.10 4.44
C LEU A 147 9.29 7.75 4.95
N PHE A 148 9.50 6.49 5.33
CA PHE A 148 10.82 5.95 5.60
C PHE A 148 11.10 4.69 4.76
N HIS A 149 12.38 4.44 4.51
CA HIS A 149 12.82 3.30 3.70
C HIS A 149 12.80 2.01 4.54
N PRO A 150 12.06 0.96 4.15
CA PRO A 150 11.88 -0.24 4.98
C PRO A 150 13.16 -1.08 5.16
N GLN A 151 14.16 -0.92 4.29
CA GLN A 151 15.43 -1.67 4.38
C GLN A 151 16.51 -0.95 5.17
N THR A 152 16.51 0.39 5.14
CA THR A 152 17.56 1.21 5.77
C THR A 152 17.09 1.97 6.99
N GLY A 153 15.77 2.08 7.20
CA GLY A 153 15.14 2.86 8.27
C GLY A 153 15.23 4.37 8.08
N LYS A 154 15.90 4.88 7.04
CA LYS A 154 16.08 6.31 6.81
C LYS A 154 14.79 6.99 6.40
N MET A 155 14.53 8.19 6.93
CA MET A 155 13.47 9.05 6.41
C MET A 155 13.79 9.46 4.98
N LEU A 156 12.79 9.37 4.10
CA LEU A 156 12.90 9.70 2.69
C LEU A 156 12.57 11.17 2.45
N LYS A 157 13.40 11.85 1.68
CA LYS A 157 13.13 13.19 1.14
C LYS A 157 12.48 13.03 -0.23
N VAL A 158 11.17 12.81 -0.23
CA VAL A 158 10.39 12.61 -1.45
C VAL A 158 9.19 13.53 -1.50
N THR A 159 8.78 13.89 -2.71
CA THR A 159 7.48 14.47 -3.02
C THR A 159 6.63 13.39 -3.67
N THR A 160 5.43 13.19 -3.13
CA THR A 160 4.45 12.26 -3.67
C THR A 160 3.30 13.04 -4.30
N ARG A 161 2.84 12.61 -5.45
CA ARG A 161 1.73 13.26 -6.17
C ARG A 161 0.84 12.22 -6.83
N ARG A 162 -0.46 12.35 -6.61
CA ARG A 162 -1.45 11.63 -7.40
C ARG A 162 -1.58 12.30 -8.76
N ILE A 163 -1.22 11.60 -9.83
CA ILE A 163 -1.25 12.11 -11.22
C ILE A 163 -2.67 12.02 -11.77
N GLU A 164 -3.31 10.86 -11.55
CA GLU A 164 -4.68 10.56 -11.95
C GLU A 164 -5.26 9.48 -11.02
N PRO A 165 -6.55 9.14 -11.08
CA PRO A 165 -7.10 8.03 -10.32
C PRO A 165 -6.30 6.74 -10.56
N GLY A 166 -5.76 6.15 -9.48
CA GLY A 166 -4.96 4.94 -9.56
C GLY A 166 -3.50 5.12 -9.97
N HIS A 167 -2.98 6.34 -10.19
CA HIS A 167 -1.58 6.58 -10.51
C HIS A 167 -0.92 7.56 -9.54
N TRP A 168 0.14 7.13 -8.89
CA TRP A 168 0.97 7.94 -8.01
C TRP A 168 2.39 8.06 -8.54
N ALA A 169 2.96 9.27 -8.44
CA ALA A 169 4.36 9.55 -8.71
C ALA A 169 5.08 9.93 -7.41
N ILE A 170 6.26 9.35 -7.20
CA ILE A 170 7.17 9.58 -6.08
C ILE A 170 8.48 10.07 -6.67
N ARG A 171 8.98 11.22 -6.21
CA ARG A 171 10.18 11.87 -6.75
C ARG A 171 11.06 12.41 -5.64
N GLY A 172 12.38 12.28 -5.78
CA GLY A 172 13.41 12.69 -4.83
C GLY A 172 14.37 11.54 -4.50
N ASP A 173 14.46 11.12 -3.25
CA ASP A 173 15.27 9.95 -2.85
C ASP A 173 14.78 8.62 -3.47
N ALA A 174 13.63 8.65 -4.14
CA ALA A 174 13.10 7.54 -4.95
C ALA A 174 12.43 8.10 -6.21
N GLU A 175 12.61 7.42 -7.34
CA GLU A 175 12.03 7.76 -8.64
C GLU A 175 11.09 6.63 -9.06
N ILE A 176 9.80 6.72 -8.68
CA ILE A 176 8.82 5.64 -8.79
C ILE A 176 7.49 6.19 -9.32
N ASP A 177 6.85 5.39 -10.16
CA ASP A 177 5.46 5.51 -10.54
C ASP A 177 4.74 4.21 -10.16
N ASP A 178 3.64 4.30 -9.41
CA ASP A 178 2.80 3.20 -8.97
C ASP A 178 1.40 3.27 -9.56
N TRP A 179 0.87 2.13 -9.99
CA TRP A 179 -0.50 2.02 -10.52
C TRP A 179 -1.34 1.06 -9.69
N TYR A 180 -2.62 1.44 -9.53
CA TYR A 180 -3.63 0.73 -8.74
C TYR A 180 -4.90 0.55 -9.56
N ASP A 181 -5.62 -0.53 -9.31
CA ASP A 181 -6.94 -0.75 -9.89
C ASP A 181 -8.01 0.15 -9.23
N ALA A 182 -9.25 0.06 -9.72
CA ALA A 182 -10.37 0.83 -9.18
C ALA A 182 -10.73 0.48 -7.73
N GLY A 183 -10.32 -0.70 -7.25
CA GLY A 183 -10.45 -1.16 -5.85
C GLY A 183 -9.31 -0.72 -4.96
N GLY A 184 -8.26 -0.07 -5.53
CA GLY A 184 -7.07 0.36 -4.80
C GLY A 184 -6.00 -0.72 -4.64
N ALA A 185 -6.13 -1.88 -5.29
CA ALA A 185 -5.11 -2.92 -5.24
C ALA A 185 -3.95 -2.58 -6.19
N TRP A 186 -2.72 -2.78 -5.73
CA TRP A 186 -1.51 -2.50 -6.49
C TRP A 186 -1.42 -3.36 -7.75
N LEU A 187 -1.19 -2.74 -8.90
CA LEU A 187 -1.11 -3.37 -10.22
C LEU A 187 0.31 -3.46 -10.76
N SER A 188 1.05 -2.36 -10.65
CA SER A 188 2.39 -2.29 -11.23
C SER A 188 3.17 -1.13 -10.64
N LEU A 189 4.50 -1.22 -10.80
CA LEU A 189 5.45 -0.18 -10.48
C LEU A 189 6.42 -0.03 -11.64
N LYS A 190 6.81 1.21 -11.92
CA LYS A 190 8.00 1.53 -12.71
C LYS A 190 8.87 2.47 -11.90
N GLY A 191 10.17 2.20 -11.89
CA GLY A 191 11.13 3.02 -11.17
C GLY A 191 12.47 3.08 -11.89
N LYS A 192 13.31 3.99 -11.40
CA LYS A 192 14.68 4.13 -11.83
C LYS A 192 15.60 3.89 -10.64
N LEU A 193 16.58 3.02 -10.80
CA LEU A 193 17.60 2.72 -9.79
C LEU A 193 18.75 3.74 -9.88
N ASP A 194 19.58 3.82 -8.82
CA ASP A 194 20.71 4.75 -8.73
C ASP A 194 21.72 4.59 -9.88
N ASP A 195 21.85 3.39 -10.43
CA ASP A 195 22.70 3.12 -11.59
C ASP A 195 22.06 3.46 -12.95
N GLY A 196 20.88 4.08 -12.92
CA GLY A 196 20.11 4.50 -14.09
C GLY A 196 19.30 3.40 -14.75
N SER A 197 19.35 2.14 -14.27
CA SER A 197 18.54 1.06 -14.82
C SER A 197 17.07 1.21 -14.45
N ALA A 198 16.19 0.82 -15.39
CA ALA A 198 14.76 0.77 -15.14
C ALA A 198 14.41 -0.51 -14.36
N VAL A 199 13.54 -0.37 -13.35
CA VAL A 199 12.91 -1.49 -12.66
C VAL A 199 11.41 -1.45 -12.92
N GLU A 200 10.81 -2.62 -13.12
CA GLU A 200 9.37 -2.73 -13.34
C GLU A 200 8.81 -3.95 -12.60
N TYR A 201 7.68 -3.75 -11.91
CA TYR A 201 6.90 -4.81 -11.28
C TYR A 201 5.60 -4.96 -12.08
N ARG A 202 5.28 -6.19 -12.45
CA ARG A 202 4.06 -6.55 -13.18
C ARG A 202 3.33 -7.61 -12.40
N ARG A 203 2.09 -7.33 -12.04
CA ARG A 203 1.23 -8.29 -11.34
C ARG A 203 0.99 -9.53 -12.19
N VAL A 204 1.05 -10.72 -11.60
CA VAL A 204 0.83 -12.03 -12.22
C VAL A 204 -0.33 -12.77 -11.56
#